data_ac930a5dcf1071405011d4a0446ef052
#
_entry.id   ac930a5dcf1071405011d4a0446ef052
#
_cell.length_a   1.000
_cell.length_b   1.000
_cell.length_c   1.000
_cell.angle_alpha   90.00
_cell.angle_beta   90.00
_cell.angle_gamma   90.00
#
_symmetry.space_group_name_H-M   'P 1'
#
loop_
_entity.id
_entity.type
_entity.pdbx_description
1 polymer ?
#
loop_
_entity_poly.entity_id
_entity_poly.type
_entity_poly.pdbx_seq_one_letter_code
_entity_poly.pdbx_strand_id
1 'polypeptide(L)'
;ALGYACAYPLGVVGIIGSIIAVRYIFRINFAKEEENWNQETDGTHHKPHLMSLEVHNEAIYGKTLGTISSFLGRPFVCSRIRKNGHVSIPNHGTILEQNDQLFVVCSEEDSDAIVAFIGREVQVDWEKQDMPMVSRRILVTKPEINGKKLGMLNFRSMYNVNITRVNRSGVDLFANPNLILQVGDRVMVVGSEDAVERVASVLGNSLKRLNEPNIITLFVGILSLIHISEPTRL
;
A
#
# COMPACT_ATOMS: atom_id res chain seq x y z
N ALA A 1 24.47 45.48 9.60
CA ALA A 1 23.42 44.76 10.33
C ALA A 1 22.01 45.35 10.06
N LEU A 2 21.82 46.64 9.96
CA LEU A 2 20.50 47.27 9.70
C LEU A 2 19.89 46.91 8.35
N GLY A 3 20.68 46.78 7.28
CA GLY A 3 20.19 46.45 5.93
C GLY A 3 19.56 45.06 5.85
N TYR A 4 20.08 44.09 6.60
CA TYR A 4 19.54 42.71 6.65
C TYR A 4 18.22 42.66 7.39
N ALA A 5 18.08 43.44 8.48
CA ALA A 5 16.86 43.48 9.28
C ALA A 5 15.65 44.07 8.51
N CYS A 6 15.90 44.97 7.54
CA CYS A 6 14.85 45.52 6.68
C CYS A 6 14.53 44.64 5.46
N ALA A 7 15.52 43.87 4.94
CA ALA A 7 15.33 43.05 3.75
C ALA A 7 14.55 41.75 4.05
N TYR A 8 14.69 41.21 5.24
CA TYR A 8 14.06 39.93 5.62
C TYR A 8 12.51 39.98 5.62
N PRO A 9 11.86 40.98 6.26
CA PRO A 9 10.40 41.10 6.21
C PRO A 9 9.89 41.32 4.77
N LEU A 10 10.62 42.07 3.96
CA LEU A 10 10.25 42.31 2.57
C LEU A 10 10.33 41.02 1.72
N GLY A 11 11.33 40.17 1.97
CA GLY A 11 11.45 38.85 1.34
C GLY A 11 10.29 37.93 1.68
N VAL A 12 9.90 37.86 2.96
CA VAL A 12 8.78 37.04 3.43
C VAL A 12 7.46 37.51 2.82
N VAL A 13 7.20 38.84 2.84
CA VAL A 13 6.02 39.44 2.22
C VAL A 13 6.00 39.21 0.71
N GLY A 14 7.16 39.27 0.06
CA GLY A 14 7.29 38.99 -1.38
C GLY A 14 6.96 37.56 -1.74
N ILE A 15 7.42 36.58 -0.96
CA ILE A 15 7.12 35.16 -1.17
C ILE A 15 5.62 34.91 -0.96
N ILE A 16 5.05 35.38 0.14
CA ILE A 16 3.61 35.23 0.41
C ILE A 16 2.78 35.90 -0.66
N GLY A 17 3.16 37.13 -1.05
CA GLY A 17 2.49 37.86 -2.11
C GLY A 17 2.57 37.17 -3.47
N SER A 18 3.69 36.53 -3.81
CA SER A 18 3.83 35.77 -5.05
C SER A 18 2.96 34.53 -5.07
N ILE A 19 2.86 33.82 -3.95
CA ILE A 19 1.97 32.62 -3.82
C ILE A 19 0.50 33.05 -3.97
N ILE A 20 0.11 34.14 -3.33
CA ILE A 20 -1.26 34.69 -3.45
C ILE A 20 -1.52 35.16 -4.89
N ALA A 21 -0.58 35.82 -5.52
CA ALA A 21 -0.69 36.29 -6.91
C ALA A 21 -0.84 35.12 -7.89
N VAL A 22 -0.03 34.05 -7.74
CA VAL A 22 -0.13 32.82 -8.53
C VAL A 22 -1.53 32.20 -8.37
N ARG A 23 -2.01 32.09 -7.13
CA ARG A 23 -3.36 31.56 -6.85
C ARG A 23 -4.46 32.36 -7.57
N TYR A 24 -4.34 33.69 -7.57
CA TYR A 24 -5.33 34.59 -8.21
C TYR A 24 -5.23 34.56 -9.74
N ILE A 25 -4.01 34.61 -10.29
CA ILE A 25 -3.76 34.59 -11.74
C ILE A 25 -4.23 33.28 -12.36
N PHE A 26 -3.90 32.15 -11.74
CA PHE A 26 -4.27 30.82 -12.24
C PHE A 26 -5.64 30.35 -11.77
N ARG A 27 -6.36 31.15 -10.98
CA ARG A 27 -7.69 30.83 -10.43
C ARG A 27 -7.75 29.42 -9.82
N ILE A 28 -6.68 29.02 -9.12
CA ILE A 28 -6.57 27.69 -8.51
C ILE A 28 -7.65 27.54 -7.43
N ASN A 29 -8.62 26.68 -7.69
CA ASN A 29 -9.67 26.34 -6.74
C ASN A 29 -9.33 24.99 -6.09
N PHE A 30 -8.67 25.06 -4.93
CA PHE A 30 -8.24 23.87 -4.20
C PHE A 30 -9.38 22.88 -3.90
N ALA A 31 -10.58 23.38 -3.60
CA ALA A 31 -11.74 22.54 -3.36
C ALA A 31 -12.16 21.74 -4.60
N LYS A 32 -12.07 22.35 -5.80
CA LYS A 32 -12.38 21.70 -7.06
C LYS A 32 -11.26 20.76 -7.53
N GLU A 33 -10.03 21.08 -7.19
CA GLU A 33 -8.86 20.26 -7.46
C GLU A 33 -8.84 19.03 -6.55
N GLU A 34 -9.21 19.20 -5.27
CA GLU A 34 -9.41 18.11 -4.30
C GLU A 34 -10.57 17.21 -4.72
N GLU A 35 -11.66 17.75 -5.22
CA GLU A 35 -12.81 17.00 -5.74
C GLU A 35 -12.44 16.24 -7.03
N ASN A 36 -11.73 16.87 -7.96
CA ASN A 36 -11.21 16.22 -9.17
C ASN A 36 -10.17 15.14 -8.81
N TRP A 37 -9.27 15.42 -7.86
CA TRP A 37 -8.31 14.45 -7.36
C TRP A 37 -9.01 13.24 -6.71
N ASN A 38 -10.06 13.48 -5.93
CA ASN A 38 -10.87 12.42 -5.35
C ASN A 38 -11.62 11.63 -6.43
N GLN A 39 -12.16 12.29 -7.48
CA GLN A 39 -12.84 11.62 -8.59
C GLN A 39 -11.88 10.84 -9.50
N GLU A 40 -10.70 11.35 -9.78
CA GLU A 40 -9.64 10.60 -10.51
C GLU A 40 -9.06 9.48 -9.65
N THR A 41 -9.06 9.63 -8.33
CA THR A 41 -8.55 8.66 -7.36
C THR A 41 -9.62 7.62 -7.02
N ASP A 42 -10.92 7.98 -6.98
CA ASP A 42 -12.04 7.05 -6.75
C ASP A 42 -12.15 5.95 -7.82
N GLY A 43 -11.69 6.21 -9.04
CA GLY A 43 -11.66 5.18 -10.09
C GLY A 43 -10.61 4.08 -9.89
N THR A 44 -9.63 4.24 -8.99
CA THR A 44 -8.51 3.31 -8.85
C THR A 44 -8.16 2.93 -7.40
N HIS A 45 -8.73 3.61 -6.40
CA HIS A 45 -8.29 3.47 -5.01
C HIS A 45 -9.46 3.19 -4.06
N HIS A 46 -10.06 2.01 -4.20
CA HIS A 46 -11.06 1.54 -3.24
C HIS A 46 -10.41 1.28 -1.87
N LYS A 47 -11.03 1.77 -0.79
CA LYS A 47 -10.61 1.46 0.57
C LYS A 47 -10.67 -0.06 0.79
N PRO A 48 -9.63 -0.67 1.36
CA PRO A 48 -9.65 -2.10 1.64
C PRO A 48 -10.62 -2.39 2.78
N HIS A 49 -11.64 -3.20 2.50
CA HIS A 49 -12.54 -3.77 3.47
C HIS A 49 -12.12 -5.21 3.79
N LEU A 50 -11.98 -5.52 5.08
CA LEU A 50 -11.53 -6.82 5.56
C LEU A 50 -12.70 -7.54 6.21
N MET A 51 -12.98 -8.78 5.76
CA MET A 51 -14.06 -9.57 6.28
C MET A 51 -13.68 -11.04 6.40
N SER A 52 -14.31 -11.74 7.33
CA SER A 52 -14.21 -13.20 7.44
C SER A 52 -15.52 -13.81 6.97
N LEU A 53 -15.44 -14.68 5.97
CA LEU A 53 -16.59 -15.31 5.33
C LEU A 53 -16.57 -16.81 5.55
N GLU A 54 -17.72 -17.40 5.78
CA GLU A 54 -17.93 -18.84 5.77
C GLU A 54 -18.66 -19.25 4.51
N VAL A 55 -18.14 -20.25 3.83
CA VAL A 55 -18.68 -20.74 2.55
C VAL A 55 -20.00 -21.48 2.79
N HIS A 56 -21.10 -20.91 2.32
CA HIS A 56 -22.46 -21.44 2.48
C HIS A 56 -23.23 -21.59 1.17
N ASN A 57 -22.66 -21.07 0.06
CA ASN A 57 -23.30 -21.17 -1.25
C ASN A 57 -22.96 -22.50 -1.92
N GLU A 58 -23.94 -23.36 -2.10
CA GLU A 58 -23.77 -24.68 -2.75
C GLU A 58 -23.25 -24.58 -4.19
N ALA A 59 -23.54 -23.45 -4.89
CA ALA A 59 -23.10 -23.26 -6.26
C ALA A 59 -21.57 -23.16 -6.41
N ILE A 60 -20.85 -22.89 -5.34
CA ILE A 60 -19.38 -22.76 -5.33
C ILE A 60 -18.65 -23.94 -4.71
N TYR A 61 -19.36 -24.92 -4.15
CA TYR A 61 -18.74 -26.11 -3.60
C TYR A 61 -17.98 -26.90 -4.67
N GLY A 62 -16.80 -27.37 -4.35
CA GLY A 62 -15.93 -28.11 -5.25
C GLY A 62 -15.29 -27.26 -6.37
N LYS A 63 -15.55 -25.95 -6.42
CA LYS A 63 -14.93 -25.05 -7.39
C LYS A 63 -13.66 -24.44 -6.85
N THR A 64 -12.75 -24.13 -7.78
CA THR A 64 -11.50 -23.45 -7.41
C THR A 64 -11.72 -21.95 -7.15
N LEU A 65 -10.91 -21.38 -6.28
CA LEU A 65 -10.96 -19.96 -5.96
C LEU A 65 -10.79 -19.07 -7.21
N GLY A 66 -9.97 -19.49 -8.18
CA GLY A 66 -9.80 -18.81 -9.45
C GLY A 66 -11.08 -18.78 -10.28
N THR A 67 -11.80 -19.93 -10.35
CA THR A 67 -13.09 -20.02 -11.04
C THR A 67 -14.13 -19.11 -10.37
N ILE A 68 -14.18 -19.11 -9.05
CA ILE A 68 -15.08 -18.29 -8.24
C ILE A 68 -14.82 -16.81 -8.48
N SER A 69 -13.55 -16.40 -8.46
CA SER A 69 -13.16 -15.01 -8.75
C SER A 69 -13.58 -14.57 -10.15
N SER A 70 -13.46 -15.46 -11.15
CA SER A 70 -13.90 -15.18 -12.52
C SER A 70 -15.40 -15.06 -12.65
N PHE A 71 -16.18 -15.90 -11.96
CA PHE A 71 -17.64 -15.83 -11.98
C PHE A 71 -18.18 -14.58 -11.29
N LEU A 72 -17.57 -14.19 -10.18
CA LEU A 72 -17.98 -13.01 -9.44
C LEU A 72 -17.74 -11.73 -10.24
N GLY A 73 -16.68 -11.71 -11.08
CA GLY A 73 -16.33 -10.55 -11.89
C GLY A 73 -15.86 -9.32 -11.09
N ARG A 74 -15.69 -9.47 -9.78
CA ARG A 74 -15.25 -8.42 -8.86
C ARG A 74 -13.93 -8.80 -8.21
N PRO A 75 -12.98 -7.87 -8.09
CA PRO A 75 -11.68 -8.16 -7.53
C PRO A 75 -11.76 -8.36 -6.01
N PHE A 76 -11.24 -9.47 -5.52
CA PHE A 76 -11.01 -9.71 -4.10
C PHE A 76 -9.72 -10.51 -3.89
N VAL A 77 -9.14 -10.37 -2.72
CA VAL A 77 -7.96 -11.13 -2.30
C VAL A 77 -8.34 -12.02 -1.12
N CYS A 78 -8.34 -13.33 -1.32
CA CYS A 78 -8.40 -14.26 -0.20
C CYS A 78 -7.00 -14.41 0.40
N SER A 79 -6.81 -13.86 1.58
CA SER A 79 -5.53 -13.79 2.27
C SER A 79 -5.22 -15.10 2.99
N ARG A 80 -6.23 -15.70 3.60
CA ARG A 80 -6.12 -16.95 4.37
C ARG A 80 -7.38 -17.78 4.18
N ILE A 81 -7.24 -19.09 4.26
CA ILE A 81 -8.35 -20.05 4.32
C ILE A 81 -8.15 -20.96 5.51
N ARG A 82 -9.23 -21.26 6.22
CA ARG A 82 -9.26 -22.28 7.26
C ARG A 82 -10.16 -23.42 6.82
N LYS A 83 -9.57 -24.60 6.69
CA LYS A 83 -10.23 -25.87 6.35
C LYS A 83 -10.01 -26.87 7.49
N ASN A 84 -11.07 -27.42 8.04
CA ASN A 84 -10.97 -28.44 9.11
C ASN A 84 -10.04 -28.02 10.27
N GLY A 85 -10.05 -26.74 10.64
CA GLY A 85 -9.20 -26.17 11.69
C GLY A 85 -7.79 -25.78 11.24
N HIS A 86 -7.33 -26.16 10.04
CA HIS A 86 -6.02 -25.79 9.51
C HIS A 86 -6.10 -24.51 8.67
N VAL A 87 -5.23 -23.56 8.97
CA VAL A 87 -5.10 -22.31 8.19
C VAL A 87 -4.01 -22.46 7.14
N SER A 88 -4.29 -21.99 5.94
CA SER A 88 -3.33 -21.99 4.84
C SER A 88 -3.49 -20.74 3.98
N ILE A 89 -2.49 -20.47 3.11
CA ILE A 89 -2.57 -19.42 2.11
C ILE A 89 -3.23 -20.01 0.86
N PRO A 90 -4.41 -19.54 0.47
CA PRO A 90 -5.07 -20.08 -0.71
C PRO A 90 -4.39 -19.57 -1.99
N ASN A 91 -4.40 -20.40 -3.02
CA ASN A 91 -4.00 -20.06 -4.38
C ASN A 91 -5.21 -20.15 -5.35
N HIS A 92 -5.00 -19.86 -6.62
CA HIS A 92 -6.08 -19.93 -7.62
C HIS A 92 -6.69 -21.33 -7.77
N GLY A 93 -5.91 -22.41 -7.52
CA GLY A 93 -6.34 -23.79 -7.57
C GLY A 93 -6.97 -24.31 -6.29
N THR A 94 -7.04 -23.49 -5.23
CA THR A 94 -7.64 -23.93 -3.96
C THR A 94 -9.15 -24.16 -4.14
N ILE A 95 -9.59 -25.40 -3.88
CA ILE A 95 -10.98 -25.81 -3.98
C ILE A 95 -11.70 -25.37 -2.70
N LEU A 96 -12.89 -24.78 -2.83
CA LEU A 96 -13.72 -24.42 -1.68
C LEU A 96 -14.73 -25.52 -1.36
N GLU A 97 -14.93 -25.76 -0.08
CA GLU A 97 -15.87 -26.73 0.47
C GLU A 97 -16.84 -26.05 1.44
N GLN A 98 -17.89 -26.75 1.81
CA GLN A 98 -18.85 -26.25 2.78
C GLN A 98 -18.14 -25.94 4.12
N ASN A 99 -18.53 -24.83 4.77
CA ASN A 99 -18.00 -24.35 6.04
C ASN A 99 -16.51 -23.96 6.02
N ASP A 100 -15.86 -23.90 4.86
CA ASP A 100 -14.54 -23.27 4.76
C ASP A 100 -14.64 -21.81 5.21
N GLN A 101 -13.66 -21.35 5.99
CA GLN A 101 -13.62 -19.97 6.44
C GLN A 101 -12.52 -19.23 5.70
N LEU A 102 -12.90 -18.10 5.10
CA LEU A 102 -12.04 -17.28 4.26
C LEU A 102 -11.78 -15.92 4.92
N PHE A 103 -10.54 -15.47 4.94
CA PHE A 103 -10.22 -14.09 5.25
C PHE A 103 -10.03 -13.32 3.95
N VAL A 104 -11.00 -12.48 3.64
CA VAL A 104 -11.12 -11.78 2.35
C VAL A 104 -10.84 -10.30 2.54
N VAL A 105 -10.12 -9.73 1.58
CA VAL A 105 -9.92 -8.30 1.44
C VAL A 105 -10.47 -7.89 0.07
N CYS A 106 -11.35 -6.91 0.05
CA CYS A 106 -11.97 -6.38 -1.16
C CYS A 106 -12.14 -4.87 -1.06
N SER A 107 -12.75 -4.28 -2.06
CA SER A 107 -13.28 -2.91 -1.99
C SER A 107 -14.51 -2.87 -1.08
N GLU A 108 -14.72 -1.76 -0.37
CA GLU A 108 -15.91 -1.53 0.44
C GLU A 108 -17.20 -1.63 -0.40
N GLU A 109 -17.17 -1.15 -1.65
CA GLU A 109 -18.33 -1.20 -2.58
C GLU A 109 -18.68 -2.62 -3.04
N ASP A 110 -17.70 -3.53 -3.05
CA ASP A 110 -17.89 -4.90 -3.51
C ASP A 110 -18.23 -5.87 -2.37
N SER A 111 -18.14 -5.43 -1.11
CA SER A 111 -18.29 -6.26 0.08
C SER A 111 -19.60 -7.03 0.12
N ASP A 112 -20.73 -6.34 -0.07
CA ASP A 112 -22.06 -6.94 -0.01
C ASP A 112 -22.27 -8.00 -1.10
N ALA A 113 -21.79 -7.74 -2.32
CA ALA A 113 -21.88 -8.69 -3.42
C ALA A 113 -21.03 -9.94 -3.18
N ILE A 114 -19.87 -9.78 -2.58
CA ILE A 114 -18.96 -10.88 -2.23
C ILE A 114 -19.56 -11.73 -1.11
N VAL A 115 -20.14 -11.09 -0.08
CA VAL A 115 -20.85 -11.80 1.01
C VAL A 115 -22.02 -12.59 0.45
N ALA A 116 -22.89 -11.96 -0.35
CA ALA A 116 -24.06 -12.63 -0.95
C ALA A 116 -23.67 -13.82 -1.84
N PHE A 117 -22.52 -13.75 -2.50
CA PHE A 117 -22.07 -14.79 -3.42
C PHE A 117 -21.34 -15.95 -2.70
N ILE A 118 -20.53 -15.68 -1.68
CA ILE A 118 -19.72 -16.70 -0.98
C ILE A 118 -20.52 -17.35 0.15
N GLY A 119 -21.24 -16.56 0.95
CA GLY A 119 -22.00 -17.08 2.07
C GLY A 119 -22.23 -16.02 3.14
N ARG A 120 -21.93 -16.34 4.39
CA ARG A 120 -22.18 -15.44 5.52
C ARG A 120 -20.90 -14.87 6.12
N GLU A 121 -21.01 -13.67 6.68
CA GLU A 121 -19.95 -13.09 7.48
C GLU A 121 -19.89 -13.76 8.86
N VAL A 122 -18.68 -14.06 9.32
CA VAL A 122 -18.41 -14.74 10.61
C VAL A 122 -17.27 -14.01 11.30
N GLN A 123 -17.31 -14.00 12.64
CA GLN A 123 -16.18 -13.51 13.42
C GLN A 123 -15.21 -14.64 13.70
N VAL A 124 -14.01 -14.54 13.16
CA VAL A 124 -12.96 -15.55 13.31
C VAL A 124 -11.72 -14.86 13.88
N ASP A 125 -11.22 -15.42 14.98
CA ASP A 125 -9.93 -15.02 15.53
C ASP A 125 -8.80 -15.71 14.74
N TRP A 126 -8.14 -14.93 13.86
CA TRP A 126 -7.06 -15.40 13.00
C TRP A 126 -5.67 -15.34 13.66
N GLU A 127 -5.57 -14.76 14.87
CA GLU A 127 -4.30 -14.59 15.57
C GLU A 127 -3.94 -15.79 16.47
N LYS A 128 -4.96 -16.51 16.94
CA LYS A 128 -4.80 -17.62 17.90
C LYS A 128 -4.41 -18.96 17.26
N GLN A 129 -3.87 -18.99 16.06
CA GLN A 129 -3.63 -20.26 15.37
C GLN A 129 -2.13 -20.57 15.22
N ASP A 130 -1.77 -21.84 15.41
CA ASP A 130 -0.42 -22.44 15.42
C ASP A 130 0.33 -22.41 14.06
N MET A 131 -0.05 -21.54 13.14
CA MET A 131 0.64 -21.44 11.86
C MET A 131 1.64 -20.29 11.90
N PRO A 132 2.89 -20.51 11.47
CA PRO A 132 3.93 -19.48 11.39
C PRO A 132 3.70 -18.56 10.18
N MET A 133 2.49 -17.99 10.09
CA MET A 133 2.17 -16.98 9.09
C MET A 133 2.36 -15.59 9.66
N VAL A 134 3.24 -14.83 9.03
CA VAL A 134 3.50 -13.45 9.40
C VAL A 134 2.85 -12.48 8.42
N SER A 135 2.38 -11.37 8.96
CA SER A 135 1.94 -10.22 8.17
C SER A 135 2.95 -9.10 8.38
N ARG A 136 3.60 -8.66 7.30
CA ARG A 136 4.64 -7.64 7.39
C ARG A 136 4.41 -6.52 6.37
N ARG A 137 4.63 -5.28 6.80
CA ARG A 137 4.66 -4.13 5.89
C ARG A 137 6.06 -4.00 5.31
N ILE A 138 6.16 -4.04 3.99
CA ILE A 138 7.40 -3.94 3.24
C ILE A 138 7.40 -2.64 2.44
N LEU A 139 8.46 -1.84 2.58
CA LEU A 139 8.61 -0.61 1.82
C LEU A 139 9.20 -0.91 0.43
N VAL A 140 8.57 -0.40 -0.60
CA VAL A 140 9.08 -0.45 -1.98
C VAL A 140 10.18 0.58 -2.12
N THR A 141 11.42 0.10 -2.30
CA THR A 141 12.59 0.99 -2.46
C THR A 141 13.35 0.73 -3.76
N LYS A 142 13.07 -0.38 -4.47
CA LYS A 142 13.71 -0.69 -5.73
C LYS A 142 13.08 0.09 -6.89
N PRO A 143 13.89 0.85 -7.67
CA PRO A 143 13.39 1.58 -8.84
C PRO A 143 12.77 0.69 -9.90
N GLU A 144 13.22 -0.58 -10.01
CA GLU A 144 12.72 -1.55 -11.00
C GLU A 144 11.26 -1.94 -10.77
N ILE A 145 10.74 -1.73 -9.56
CA ILE A 145 9.34 -2.01 -9.21
C ILE A 145 8.43 -0.82 -9.53
N ASN A 146 9.01 0.37 -9.61
CA ASN A 146 8.26 1.59 -9.88
C ASN A 146 7.51 1.52 -11.21
N GLY A 147 6.22 1.83 -11.20
CA GLY A 147 5.38 1.81 -12.40
C GLY A 147 4.89 0.42 -12.84
N LYS A 148 5.25 -0.66 -12.14
CA LYS A 148 4.77 -2.01 -12.47
C LYS A 148 3.42 -2.30 -11.82
N LYS A 149 2.54 -2.99 -12.58
CA LYS A 149 1.29 -3.49 -12.02
C LYS A 149 1.56 -4.64 -11.05
N LEU A 150 0.84 -4.66 -9.93
CA LEU A 150 0.96 -5.67 -8.90
C LEU A 150 0.77 -7.10 -9.46
N GLY A 151 -0.21 -7.30 -10.33
CA GLY A 151 -0.49 -8.60 -10.96
C GLY A 151 0.66 -9.12 -11.83
N MET A 152 1.46 -8.24 -12.44
CA MET A 152 2.62 -8.65 -13.26
C MET A 152 3.77 -9.21 -12.41
N LEU A 153 3.85 -8.86 -11.14
CA LEU A 153 4.92 -9.31 -10.24
C LEU A 153 4.71 -10.73 -9.72
N ASN A 154 3.51 -11.29 -9.91
CA ASN A 154 3.16 -12.70 -9.61
C ASN A 154 3.63 -13.21 -8.22
N PHE A 155 3.61 -12.35 -7.21
CA PHE A 155 4.10 -12.68 -5.87
C PHE A 155 3.44 -13.92 -5.28
N ARG A 156 2.14 -14.12 -5.55
CA ARG A 156 1.39 -15.29 -5.08
C ARG A 156 1.95 -16.58 -5.66
N SER A 157 2.19 -16.64 -6.96
CA SER A 157 2.65 -17.85 -7.66
C SER A 157 4.13 -18.13 -7.41
N MET A 158 4.97 -17.08 -7.35
CA MET A 158 6.42 -17.22 -7.24
C MET A 158 6.89 -17.43 -5.78
N TYR A 159 6.22 -16.79 -4.82
CA TYR A 159 6.68 -16.75 -3.43
C TYR A 159 5.69 -17.30 -2.43
N ASN A 160 4.49 -17.72 -2.89
CA ASN A 160 3.39 -18.20 -2.04
C ASN A 160 3.04 -17.19 -0.93
N VAL A 161 2.92 -15.92 -1.31
CA VAL A 161 2.48 -14.83 -0.44
C VAL A 161 1.26 -14.13 -1.02
N ASN A 162 0.44 -13.55 -0.16
CA ASN A 162 -0.65 -12.68 -0.56
C ASN A 162 -0.32 -11.23 -0.20
N ILE A 163 -0.59 -10.33 -1.15
CA ILE A 163 -0.58 -8.90 -0.92
C ILE A 163 -2.03 -8.48 -0.70
N THR A 164 -2.32 -7.87 0.45
CA THR A 164 -3.68 -7.54 0.86
C THR A 164 -4.01 -6.07 0.69
N ARG A 165 -3.05 -5.20 0.93
CA ARG A 165 -3.20 -3.75 0.80
C ARG A 165 -1.86 -3.08 0.56
N VAL A 166 -1.93 -1.88 0.00
CA VAL A 166 -0.77 -1.01 -0.24
C VAL A 166 -1.07 0.33 0.44
N ASN A 167 -0.19 0.77 1.32
CA ASN A 167 -0.28 2.10 1.92
C ASN A 167 0.59 3.07 1.15
N ARG A 168 -0.02 4.10 0.60
CA ARG A 168 0.62 5.19 -0.12
C ARG A 168 0.35 6.51 0.58
N SER A 169 1.40 7.14 1.08
CA SER A 169 1.30 8.45 1.78
C SER A 169 0.24 8.49 2.90
N GLY A 170 0.06 7.36 3.61
CA GLY A 170 -0.91 7.25 4.71
C GLY A 170 -2.29 6.71 4.31
N VAL A 171 -2.59 6.62 3.01
CA VAL A 171 -3.85 6.05 2.51
C VAL A 171 -3.67 4.56 2.23
N ASP A 172 -4.56 3.74 2.77
CA ASP A 172 -4.60 2.30 2.48
C ASP A 172 -5.42 2.04 1.21
N LEU A 173 -4.79 1.37 0.25
CA LEU A 173 -5.35 1.00 -1.05
C LEU A 173 -5.56 -0.50 -1.09
N PHE A 174 -6.66 -0.93 -1.70
CA PHE A 174 -6.89 -2.34 -1.98
C PHE A 174 -5.85 -2.87 -2.99
N ALA A 175 -5.24 -4.02 -2.71
CA ALA A 175 -4.20 -4.62 -3.55
C ALA A 175 -4.80 -5.28 -4.80
N ASN A 176 -5.41 -4.50 -5.67
CA ASN A 176 -5.92 -4.94 -6.96
C ASN A 176 -4.75 -5.34 -7.88
N PRO A 177 -4.86 -6.39 -8.69
CA PRO A 177 -3.84 -6.77 -9.69
C PRO A 177 -3.44 -5.65 -10.66
N ASN A 178 -4.34 -4.71 -10.95
CA ASN A 178 -4.07 -3.55 -11.81
C ASN A 178 -3.40 -2.38 -11.07
N LEU A 179 -3.30 -2.43 -9.75
CA LEU A 179 -2.65 -1.38 -8.96
C LEU A 179 -1.18 -1.25 -9.39
N ILE A 180 -0.79 -0.04 -9.74
CA ILE A 180 0.58 0.29 -10.10
C ILE A 180 1.35 0.63 -8.83
N LEU A 181 2.43 -0.11 -8.55
CA LEU A 181 3.31 0.15 -7.42
C LEU A 181 4.23 1.33 -7.69
N GLN A 182 4.51 2.09 -6.64
CA GLN A 182 5.43 3.22 -6.65
C GLN A 182 6.50 3.07 -5.57
N VAL A 183 7.68 3.64 -5.82
CA VAL A 183 8.70 3.76 -4.77
C VAL A 183 8.13 4.61 -3.63
N GLY A 184 8.28 4.12 -2.41
CA GLY A 184 7.68 4.73 -1.21
C GLY A 184 6.39 4.04 -0.73
N ASP A 185 5.77 3.20 -1.56
CA ASP A 185 4.62 2.40 -1.14
C ASP A 185 4.99 1.43 -0.03
N ARG A 186 4.10 1.23 0.93
CA ARG A 186 4.21 0.19 1.97
C ARG A 186 3.22 -0.92 1.66
N VAL A 187 3.76 -2.06 1.23
CA VAL A 187 2.97 -3.22 0.82
C VAL A 187 2.76 -4.15 2.01
N MET A 188 1.51 -4.50 2.31
CA MET A 188 1.19 -5.51 3.33
C MET A 188 1.25 -6.91 2.72
N VAL A 189 2.26 -7.66 3.12
CA VAL A 189 2.53 -9.02 2.64
C VAL A 189 2.18 -10.02 3.74
N VAL A 190 1.46 -11.09 3.37
CA VAL A 190 1.07 -12.19 4.25
C VAL A 190 1.63 -13.49 3.69
N GLY A 191 2.39 -14.20 4.51
CA GLY A 191 3.03 -15.44 4.10
C GLY A 191 3.84 -16.10 5.21
N SER A 192 4.59 -17.16 4.88
CA SER A 192 5.62 -17.69 5.78
C SER A 192 6.75 -16.67 5.92
N GLU A 193 7.48 -16.71 7.02
CA GLU A 193 8.55 -15.75 7.31
C GLU A 193 9.59 -15.72 6.18
N ASP A 194 10.07 -16.89 5.75
CA ASP A 194 11.02 -17.02 4.64
C ASP A 194 10.49 -16.45 3.32
N ALA A 195 9.20 -16.67 3.03
CA ALA A 195 8.58 -16.15 1.82
C ALA A 195 8.47 -14.63 1.86
N VAL A 196 8.09 -14.08 3.01
CA VAL A 196 8.01 -12.63 3.24
C VAL A 196 9.40 -11.98 3.12
N GLU A 197 10.46 -12.62 3.61
CA GLU A 197 11.83 -12.11 3.46
C GLU A 197 12.30 -12.11 2.00
N ARG A 198 11.98 -13.16 1.24
CA ARG A 198 12.27 -13.17 -0.22
C ARG A 198 11.57 -12.04 -0.94
N VAL A 199 10.29 -11.80 -0.65
CA VAL A 199 9.55 -10.68 -1.23
C VAL A 199 10.12 -9.34 -0.77
N ALA A 200 10.53 -9.22 0.49
CA ALA A 200 11.21 -8.03 0.99
C ALA A 200 12.49 -7.72 0.21
N SER A 201 13.26 -8.73 -0.14
CA SER A 201 14.46 -8.55 -0.97
C SER A 201 14.13 -8.09 -2.39
N VAL A 202 13.01 -8.54 -2.96
CA VAL A 202 12.53 -8.14 -4.30
C VAL A 202 12.02 -6.70 -4.30
N LEU A 203 11.25 -6.31 -3.29
CA LEU A 203 10.70 -4.95 -3.15
C LEU A 203 11.75 -3.93 -2.68
N GLY A 204 12.84 -4.43 -2.06
CA GLY A 204 13.98 -3.61 -1.67
C GLY A 204 14.03 -3.17 -0.22
N ASN A 205 13.03 -3.47 0.60
CA ASN A 205 12.85 -3.24 2.06
C ASN A 205 14.07 -2.65 2.80
N SER A 206 14.53 -1.48 2.39
CA SER A 206 15.71 -0.81 2.97
C SER A 206 15.31 0.10 4.13
N LEU A 207 14.62 -0.41 5.16
CA LEU A 207 14.48 0.34 6.42
C LEU A 207 15.87 0.76 6.96
N LYS A 208 16.90 -0.06 6.75
CA LYS A 208 18.28 0.31 7.06
C LYS A 208 18.81 1.51 6.26
N ARG A 209 18.42 1.68 5.00
CA ARG A 209 18.89 2.80 4.17
C ARG A 209 18.18 4.12 4.45
N LEU A 210 16.93 4.06 4.95
CA LEU A 210 16.17 5.26 5.29
C LEU A 210 16.47 5.79 6.72
N ASN A 211 16.96 4.92 7.60
CA ASN A 211 17.29 5.29 8.98
C ASN A 211 18.75 5.70 9.20
N GLU A 212 19.57 5.64 8.17
CA GLU A 212 20.93 6.16 8.21
C GLU A 212 21.11 7.25 7.15
N PRO A 213 20.53 8.45 7.30
CA PRO A 213 21.10 9.59 6.62
C PRO A 213 22.55 9.68 7.10
N ASN A 214 23.48 9.74 6.17
CA ASN A 214 24.90 9.86 6.51
C ASN A 214 25.11 11.27 7.10
N ILE A 215 24.69 11.42 8.37
CA ILE A 215 24.70 12.68 9.14
C ILE A 215 26.10 13.25 9.11
N ILE A 216 27.13 12.40 9.12
CA ILE A 216 28.53 12.81 9.05
C ILE A 216 28.83 13.52 7.72
N THR A 217 28.36 12.96 6.60
CA THR A 217 28.57 13.60 5.26
C THR A 217 27.80 14.91 5.16
N LEU A 218 26.61 14.99 5.73
CA LEU A 218 25.82 16.22 5.77
C LEU A 218 26.50 17.29 6.67
N PHE A 219 26.99 16.90 7.85
CA PHE A 219 27.72 17.80 8.74
C PHE A 219 29.04 18.27 8.14
N VAL A 220 29.80 17.39 7.50
CA VAL A 220 31.05 17.75 6.82
C VAL A 220 30.76 18.69 5.65
N GLY A 221 29.69 18.47 4.89
CA GLY A 221 29.26 19.34 3.82
C GLY A 221 28.87 20.74 4.32
N ILE A 222 28.11 20.83 5.41
CA ILE A 222 27.71 22.11 6.02
C ILE A 222 28.93 22.85 6.59
N LEU A 223 29.82 22.14 7.32
CA LEU A 223 31.05 22.74 7.85
C LEU A 223 31.97 23.25 6.74
N SER A 224 32.09 22.50 5.64
CA SER A 224 32.86 22.92 4.46
C SER A 224 32.29 24.20 3.84
N LEU A 225 30.96 24.30 3.72
CA LEU A 225 30.28 25.50 3.20
C LEU A 225 30.46 26.70 4.13
N ILE A 226 30.40 26.50 5.45
CA ILE A 226 30.63 27.57 6.44
C ILE A 226 32.08 28.04 6.35
N HIS A 227 33.04 27.12 6.22
CA HIS A 227 34.48 27.46 6.15
C HIS A 227 34.83 28.22 4.84
N ILE A 228 34.15 27.89 3.73
CA ILE A 228 34.33 28.59 2.45
C ILE A 228 33.65 29.96 2.48
N SER A 229 32.58 30.16 3.26
CA SER A 229 31.86 31.42 3.34
C SER A 229 32.41 32.41 4.36
N GLU A 230 33.35 32.02 5.24
CA GLU A 230 34.10 32.96 6.07
C GLU A 230 35.33 33.47 5.29
N PRO A 231 35.32 34.72 4.76
CA PRO A 231 36.53 35.29 4.24
C PRO A 231 37.47 35.52 5.43
N THR A 232 38.63 34.81 5.43
CA THR A 232 39.74 35.07 6.33
C THR A 232 40.02 36.60 6.34
N ARG A 233 39.59 37.27 7.39
CA ARG A 233 40.10 38.61 7.71
C ARG A 233 41.48 38.38 8.30
N LEU A 234 42.53 38.63 7.51
CA LEU A 234 43.83 39.06 7.94
C LEU A 234 43.82 40.58 8.12
#